data_f2607d474b004ebd1a32952f74d2796d
#
_entry.id   f2607d474b004ebd1a32952f74d2796d
#
_cell.length_a   1.000
_cell.length_b   1.000
_cell.length_c   1.000
_cell.angle_alpha   90.00
_cell.angle_beta   90.00
_cell.angle_gamma   90.00
#
_symmetry.space_group_name_H-M   'P 1'
#
loop_
_entity.id
_entity.type
_entity.pdbx_description
1 polymer ?
#
loop_
_entity_poly.entity_id
_entity_poly.type
_entity_poly.pdbx_seq_one_letter_code
_entity_poly.pdbx_strand_id
1 'polypeptide(L)'
;MSISDADIAFVKDLFSGVGTLTTRKMFGGLAIYADGVIFALILSTGALMIKAKGALASDLAAQGSQQFIHDGKGDKRVAMPYWTLPDPAMDEPELACDWARRSLLQNS
;
A
#
# COMPACT_ATOMS: atom_id res chain seq x y z
N MET A 1 2.77 -3.44 17.49
CA MET A 1 3.19 -4.78 17.05
C MET A 1 3.95 -4.69 15.75
N SER A 2 4.94 -5.51 15.60
CA SER A 2 5.74 -5.53 14.37
C SER A 2 5.04 -6.39 13.31
N ILE A 3 5.38 -6.12 12.05
CA ILE A 3 4.89 -6.90 10.91
C ILE A 3 5.56 -8.29 10.97
N SER A 4 4.77 -9.34 10.81
CA SER A 4 5.25 -10.71 10.88
C SER A 4 5.82 -11.18 9.54
N ASP A 5 6.61 -12.27 9.58
CA ASP A 5 7.11 -12.89 8.35
C ASP A 5 5.97 -13.40 7.47
N ALA A 6 4.85 -13.80 8.08
CA ALA A 6 3.65 -14.23 7.34
C ALA A 6 3.05 -13.05 6.56
N ASP A 7 3.04 -11.86 7.13
CA ASP A 7 2.56 -10.65 6.44
C ASP A 7 3.45 -10.34 5.25
N ILE A 8 4.76 -10.45 5.41
CA ILE A 8 5.72 -10.22 4.33
C ILE A 8 5.50 -11.22 3.20
N ALA A 9 5.37 -12.50 3.54
CA ALA A 9 5.13 -13.55 2.56
C ALA A 9 3.80 -13.31 1.81
N PHE A 10 2.76 -12.89 2.53
CA PHE A 10 1.47 -12.61 1.94
C PHE A 10 1.57 -11.51 0.86
N VAL A 11 2.22 -10.38 1.18
CA VAL A 11 2.31 -9.27 0.22
C VAL A 11 3.23 -9.61 -0.95
N LYS A 12 4.27 -10.40 -0.74
CA LYS A 12 5.14 -10.84 -1.83
C LYS A 12 4.40 -11.74 -2.80
N ASP A 13 3.54 -12.62 -2.30
CA ASP A 13 2.70 -13.45 -3.15
C ASP A 13 1.65 -12.61 -3.88
N LEU A 14 0.99 -11.71 -3.15
CA LEU A 14 -0.10 -10.91 -3.70
C LEU A 14 0.38 -10.02 -4.86
N PHE A 15 1.57 -9.46 -4.73
CA PHE A 15 2.13 -8.54 -5.73
C PHE A 15 3.22 -9.16 -6.59
N SER A 16 3.31 -10.49 -6.65
CA SER A 16 4.42 -11.17 -7.34
C SER A 16 4.54 -10.82 -8.83
N GLY A 17 3.46 -10.36 -9.45
CA GLY A 17 3.44 -10.03 -10.88
C GLY A 17 3.94 -8.63 -11.24
N VAL A 18 4.33 -7.79 -10.28
CA VAL A 18 4.65 -6.38 -10.58
C VAL A 18 6.14 -6.08 -10.66
N GLY A 19 7.01 -7.06 -10.47
CA GLY A 19 8.46 -6.86 -10.57
C GLY A 19 9.19 -7.47 -9.39
N THR A 20 10.44 -7.06 -9.19
CA THR A 20 11.25 -7.54 -8.07
C THR A 20 10.85 -6.79 -6.80
N LEU A 21 10.28 -7.52 -5.85
CA LEU A 21 9.77 -6.93 -4.61
C LEU A 21 10.85 -6.86 -3.54
N THR A 22 10.97 -5.71 -2.91
CA THR A 22 11.79 -5.51 -1.73
C THR A 22 10.95 -4.82 -0.66
N THR A 23 11.37 -4.93 0.59
CA THR A 23 10.63 -4.38 1.71
C THR A 23 11.55 -3.61 2.62
N ARG A 24 10.99 -2.65 3.36
CA ARG A 24 11.73 -1.81 4.28
C ARG A 24 10.85 -1.44 5.46
N LYS A 25 11.37 -1.51 6.66
CA LYS A 25 10.61 -1.11 7.85
C LYS A 25 10.39 0.40 7.84
N MET A 26 9.15 0.82 8.13
CA MET A 26 8.76 2.23 8.10
C MET A 26 7.55 2.45 9.00
N PHE A 27 7.59 3.45 9.87
CA PHE A 27 6.46 3.84 10.74
C PHE A 27 5.89 2.69 11.57
N GLY A 28 6.74 1.77 12.03
CA GLY A 28 6.28 0.57 12.75
C GLY A 28 5.64 -0.48 11.86
N GLY A 29 5.52 -0.19 10.56
CA GLY A 29 5.01 -1.11 9.54
C GLY A 29 6.08 -1.47 8.54
N LEU A 30 5.67 -1.68 7.28
CA LEU A 30 6.56 -2.14 6.22
C LEU A 30 6.23 -1.43 4.92
N ALA A 31 7.23 -0.84 4.28
CA ALA A 31 7.09 -0.29 2.93
C ALA A 31 7.43 -1.37 1.90
N ILE A 32 6.70 -1.41 0.80
CA ILE A 32 6.86 -2.40 -0.27
C ILE A 32 7.26 -1.68 -1.55
N TYR A 33 8.34 -2.17 -2.17
CA TYR A 33 8.92 -1.58 -3.38
C TYR A 33 8.89 -2.62 -4.50
N ALA A 34 8.69 -2.14 -5.73
CA ALA A 34 8.91 -2.95 -6.93
C ALA A 34 10.00 -2.28 -7.75
N ASP A 35 11.08 -3.00 -8.04
CA ASP A 35 12.24 -2.49 -8.79
C ASP A 35 12.75 -1.15 -8.22
N GLY A 36 12.73 -1.04 -6.89
CA GLY A 36 13.23 0.14 -6.18
C GLY A 36 12.23 1.27 -6.02
N VAL A 37 11.00 1.12 -6.52
CA VAL A 37 9.96 2.16 -6.43
C VAL A 37 8.89 1.75 -5.44
N ILE A 38 8.64 2.60 -4.44
CA ILE A 38 7.62 2.33 -3.43
C ILE A 38 6.22 2.42 -4.05
N PHE A 39 5.34 1.48 -3.71
CA PHE A 39 3.95 1.51 -4.18
C PHE A 39 2.94 1.14 -3.11
N ALA A 40 3.37 0.60 -2.00
CA ALA A 40 2.47 0.12 -0.96
C ALA A 40 3.12 0.16 0.41
N LEU A 41 2.29 0.11 1.44
CA LEU A 41 2.73 -0.09 2.83
C LEU A 41 1.80 -1.05 3.55
N ILE A 42 2.34 -1.72 4.58
CA ILE A 42 1.52 -2.35 5.60
C ILE A 42 1.73 -1.56 6.88
N LEU A 43 0.65 -1.06 7.49
CA LEU A 43 0.73 -0.37 8.77
C LEU A 43 0.91 -1.38 9.91
N SER A 44 1.35 -0.90 11.07
CA SER A 44 1.50 -1.75 12.26
C SER A 44 0.19 -2.42 12.67
N THR A 45 -0.95 -1.88 12.26
CA THR A 45 -2.28 -2.47 12.47
C THR A 45 -2.57 -3.64 11.52
N GLY A 46 -1.73 -3.87 10.52
CA GLY A 46 -1.94 -4.86 9.49
C GLY A 46 -2.66 -4.35 8.24
N ALA A 47 -3.04 -3.08 8.20
CA ALA A 47 -3.73 -2.51 7.04
C ALA A 47 -2.78 -2.36 5.86
N LEU A 48 -3.15 -2.96 4.72
CA LEU A 48 -2.38 -2.87 3.48
C LEU A 48 -2.89 -1.68 2.67
N MET A 49 -1.98 -0.80 2.28
CA MET A 49 -2.30 0.43 1.57
C MET A 49 -1.50 0.58 0.29
N ILE A 50 -2.11 1.23 -0.70
CA ILE A 50 -1.50 1.53 -2.00
C ILE A 50 -1.19 3.02 -2.05
N LYS A 51 -0.01 3.38 -2.53
CA LYS A 51 0.36 4.77 -2.74
C LYS A 51 -0.39 5.31 -3.96
N ALA A 52 -1.19 6.35 -3.77
CA ALA A 52 -2.05 6.87 -4.82
C ALA A 52 -2.33 8.34 -4.65
N LYS A 53 -2.44 9.03 -5.79
CA LYS A 53 -2.83 10.44 -5.85
C LYS A 53 -3.67 10.69 -7.10
N GLY A 54 -4.37 11.82 -7.15
CA GLY A 54 -5.16 12.19 -8.32
C GLY A 54 -6.22 11.16 -8.69
N ALA A 55 -6.29 10.78 -9.97
CA ALA A 55 -7.30 9.88 -10.48
C ALA A 55 -7.27 8.50 -9.81
N LEU A 56 -6.08 7.99 -9.52
CA LEU A 56 -5.96 6.69 -8.84
C LEU A 56 -6.54 6.75 -7.43
N ALA A 57 -6.26 7.82 -6.69
CA ALA A 57 -6.84 8.01 -5.35
C ALA A 57 -8.36 8.11 -5.43
N SER A 58 -8.90 8.82 -6.43
CA SER A 58 -10.34 8.93 -6.64
C SER A 58 -10.97 7.58 -6.93
N ASP A 59 -10.32 6.76 -7.77
CA ASP A 59 -10.81 5.43 -8.09
C ASP A 59 -10.81 4.52 -6.87
N LEU A 60 -9.76 4.58 -6.05
CA LEU A 60 -9.71 3.81 -4.80
C LEU A 60 -10.81 4.26 -3.83
N ALA A 61 -11.01 5.55 -3.68
CA ALA A 61 -12.07 6.08 -2.82
C ALA A 61 -13.46 5.61 -3.29
N ALA A 62 -13.67 5.53 -4.61
CA ALA A 62 -14.92 5.01 -5.19
C ALA A 62 -15.14 3.54 -4.85
N GLN A 63 -14.09 2.78 -4.57
CA GLN A 63 -14.18 1.38 -4.13
C GLN A 63 -14.38 1.24 -2.62
N GLY A 64 -14.50 2.35 -1.91
CA GLY A 64 -14.64 2.33 -0.45
C GLY A 64 -13.33 2.40 0.30
N SER A 65 -12.21 2.62 -0.38
CA SER A 65 -10.91 2.74 0.27
C SER A 65 -10.83 3.96 1.19
N GLN A 66 -10.06 3.85 2.26
CA GLN A 66 -9.85 4.94 3.20
C GLN A 66 -8.41 5.43 3.10
N GLN A 67 -8.25 6.75 3.16
CA GLN A 67 -6.93 7.36 3.13
C GLN A 67 -6.24 7.23 4.48
N PHE A 68 -4.93 7.01 4.46
CA PHE A 68 -4.12 6.97 5.67
C PHE A 68 -3.94 8.40 6.20
N ILE A 69 -4.36 8.62 7.44
CA ILE A 69 -4.17 9.87 8.14
C ILE A 69 -3.13 9.63 9.24
N HIS A 70 -2.01 10.31 9.14
CA HIS A 70 -0.94 10.19 10.13
C HIS A 70 -1.10 11.31 11.16
N ASP A 71 -1.11 10.96 12.44
CA ASP A 71 -1.16 11.95 13.51
C ASP A 71 0.25 12.50 13.75
N GLY A 72 0.42 13.78 13.45
CA GLY A 72 1.65 14.49 13.72
C GLY A 72 1.72 14.95 15.16
N LYS A 73 2.74 15.73 15.48
CA LYS A 73 2.89 16.31 16.82
C LYS A 73 1.77 17.31 17.09
N GLY A 74 1.17 17.21 18.29
CA GLY A 74 0.05 18.04 18.69
C GLY A 74 -1.23 17.63 17.97
N ASP A 75 -2.01 18.62 17.55
CA ASP A 75 -3.31 18.37 16.90
C ASP A 75 -3.22 18.25 15.38
N LYS A 76 -2.00 18.18 14.84
CA LYS A 76 -1.80 18.12 13.39
C LYS A 76 -2.07 16.72 12.85
N ARG A 77 -3.00 16.63 11.91
CA ARG A 77 -3.29 15.40 11.18
C ARG A 77 -2.85 15.60 9.74
N VAL A 78 -2.03 14.68 9.24
CA VAL A 78 -1.48 14.77 7.89
C VAL A 78 -2.06 13.65 7.04
N ALA A 79 -2.73 14.02 5.95
CA ALA A 79 -3.22 13.04 4.98
C ALA A 79 -2.04 12.55 4.15
N MET A 80 -1.80 11.26 4.20
CA MET A 80 -0.70 10.62 3.46
C MET A 80 -1.21 10.09 2.12
N PRO A 81 -0.38 10.06 1.08
CA PRO A 81 -0.80 9.58 -0.25
C PRO A 81 -0.90 8.05 -0.30
N TYR A 82 -1.59 7.46 0.67
CA TYR A 82 -1.79 6.02 0.78
C TYR A 82 -3.25 5.73 1.08
N TRP A 83 -3.81 4.73 0.38
CA TRP A 83 -5.21 4.35 0.47
C TRP A 83 -5.32 2.85 0.64
N THR A 84 -6.28 2.38 1.44
CA THR A 84 -6.44 0.94 1.67
C THR A 84 -6.66 0.20 0.36
N LEU A 85 -6.06 -0.99 0.23
CA LEU A 85 -6.32 -1.85 -0.92
C LEU A 85 -7.78 -2.31 -0.85
N PRO A 86 -8.56 -2.21 -1.95
CA PRO A 86 -9.95 -2.65 -1.94
C PRO A 86 -10.09 -4.13 -1.55
N ASP A 87 -11.11 -4.46 -0.77
CA ASP A 87 -11.31 -5.82 -0.26
C ASP A 87 -11.25 -6.90 -1.34
N PRO A 88 -11.89 -6.75 -2.51
CA PRO A 88 -11.79 -7.77 -3.56
C PRO A 88 -10.35 -8.07 -3.99
N ALA A 89 -9.46 -7.08 -3.94
CA ALA A 89 -8.08 -7.26 -4.35
C ALA A 89 -7.25 -8.00 -3.29
N MET A 90 -7.70 -8.07 -2.04
CA MET A 90 -6.97 -8.76 -0.97
C MET A 90 -6.83 -10.26 -1.24
N ASP A 91 -7.79 -10.85 -1.96
CA ASP A 91 -7.78 -12.27 -2.29
C ASP A 91 -7.53 -12.54 -3.78
N GLU A 92 -7.31 -11.49 -4.55
CA GLU A 92 -7.18 -11.57 -6.02
C GLU A 92 -5.86 -10.93 -6.46
N PRO A 93 -4.78 -11.72 -6.63
CA PRO A 93 -3.49 -11.15 -7.03
C PRO A 93 -3.54 -10.34 -8.32
N GLU A 94 -4.38 -10.72 -9.28
CA GLU A 94 -4.52 -9.96 -10.52
C GLU A 94 -5.03 -8.55 -10.27
N LEU A 95 -6.07 -8.41 -9.42
CA LEU A 95 -6.61 -7.10 -9.06
C LEU A 95 -5.60 -6.29 -8.26
N ALA A 96 -4.94 -6.94 -7.29
CA ALA A 96 -3.93 -6.28 -6.48
C ALA A 96 -2.79 -5.75 -7.34
N CYS A 97 -2.32 -6.56 -8.29
CA CYS A 97 -1.25 -6.17 -9.21
C CYS A 97 -1.69 -5.02 -10.12
N ASP A 98 -2.95 -5.00 -10.56
CA ASP A 98 -3.45 -3.89 -11.38
C ASP A 98 -3.39 -2.57 -10.63
N TRP A 99 -3.84 -2.55 -9.37
CA TRP A 99 -3.73 -1.35 -8.54
C TRP A 99 -2.27 -0.95 -8.32
N ALA A 100 -1.40 -1.93 -8.06
CA ALA A 100 0.02 -1.70 -7.84
C ALA A 100 0.68 -1.12 -9.09
N ARG A 101 0.37 -1.63 -10.28
CA ARG A 101 0.92 -1.13 -11.53
C ARG A 101 0.54 0.33 -11.77
N ARG A 102 -0.70 0.68 -11.48
CA ARG A 102 -1.17 2.06 -11.60
C ARG A 102 -0.39 2.98 -10.64
N SER A 103 -0.16 2.50 -9.42
CA SER A 103 0.65 3.23 -8.44
C SER A 103 2.08 3.43 -8.94
N LEU A 104 2.69 2.37 -9.46
CA LEU A 104 4.06 2.43 -9.97
C LEU A 104 4.19 3.41 -11.13
N LEU A 105 3.20 3.47 -12.01
CA LEU A 105 3.20 4.43 -13.11
C LEU A 105 3.18 5.88 -12.62
N GLN A 106 2.51 6.15 -11.51
CA GLN A 106 2.48 7.49 -10.93
C GLN A 106 3.81 7.86 -10.26
N ASN A 107 4.53 6.86 -9.73
CA ASN A 107 5.71 7.08 -8.89
C ASN A 107 7.03 6.92 -9.62
N SER A 108 6.99 6.45 -10.86
CA SER A 108 8.19 6.23 -11.65
C SER A 108 8.54 7.42 -12.52
#